data_8f6bd053ddf1477a596fe8dce62fb41b
#
_entry.id   8f6bd053ddf1477a596fe8dce62fb41b
#
_cell.length_a   1.000
_cell.length_b   1.000
_cell.length_c   1.000
_cell.angle_alpha   90.00
_cell.angle_beta   90.00
_cell.angle_gamma   90.00
#
_symmetry.space_group_name_H-M   'P 1'
#
loop_
_entity.id
_entity.type
_entity.pdbx_description
1 polymer ?
#
loop_
_entity_poly.entity_id
_entity_poly.type
_entity_poly.pdbx_seq_one_letter_code
_entity_poly.pdbx_strand_id
1 'polypeptide(L)'
;AVNYSIYHLQSIAPRHTDSLSIPARGLSGQTYKGAVFWDTEMFMLDFFLMTDPATARILMKYRIDTLAGALRKAAHYGYEGAFYAWESQEGGYDACTDYNVTDVFTGRPVRTYFKDKQVHISAAVVYGILRYVEWTGDDSLLDAEGVRTIVECAKFYYSLLLRRLTREDYEIHDVIGPDEYHERINNNGYTNRMAKYVLENAVKVIETAMQRGTLPEEYDGQELKAKFVDAAEKLFLQRPHTGEKHENIIEQFDGYFQMEDVSLEDVRGRLLNEKEYWGGANGVASHTQIIKQADVVTMLNLFSREYDTSVLRANWEYYEPRTEHGSSLSAGMYAMLACKIGEPQRAYPFFMKSAMADLTEGGKEWAGLVYIGGTHPAAAGAAYMTVVEGFAGICTENGRLVCHPHLPQSMEELEFSVIYQNREYRVHIDQKEGTITAL
;
A
#
# COMPACT_ATOMS: atom_id res chain seq x y z
N ALA A 1 22.74 4.39 -6.57
CA ALA A 1 21.64 3.60 -6.00
C ALA A 1 20.38 3.76 -6.84
N VAL A 2 19.84 4.98 -7.10
CA VAL A 2 18.59 5.17 -7.86
C VAL A 2 18.64 4.57 -9.26
N ASN A 3 19.74 4.74 -10.02
CA ASN A 3 19.88 4.11 -11.34
C ASN A 3 19.83 2.57 -11.28
N TYR A 4 20.32 1.98 -10.20
CA TYR A 4 20.19 0.55 -9.95
C TYR A 4 18.72 0.16 -9.75
N SER A 5 18.00 0.92 -8.94
CA SER A 5 16.55 0.72 -8.72
C SER A 5 15.76 0.80 -10.02
N ILE A 6 16.01 1.84 -10.84
CA ILE A 6 15.38 2.03 -12.16
C ILE A 6 15.68 0.83 -13.06
N TYR A 7 16.95 0.41 -13.16
CA TYR A 7 17.34 -0.74 -13.97
C TYR A 7 16.57 -2.01 -13.58
N HIS A 8 16.47 -2.31 -12.29
CA HIS A 8 15.78 -3.53 -11.84
C HIS A 8 14.28 -3.47 -12.04
N LEU A 9 13.63 -2.33 -11.83
CA LEU A 9 12.21 -2.15 -12.15
C LEU A 9 11.94 -2.35 -13.64
N GLN A 10 12.77 -1.75 -14.50
CA GLN A 10 12.64 -1.92 -15.95
C GLN A 10 12.90 -3.35 -16.40
N SER A 11 13.85 -4.05 -15.78
CA SER A 11 14.25 -5.40 -16.16
C SER A 11 13.23 -6.46 -15.77
N ILE A 12 12.49 -6.26 -14.68
CA ILE A 12 11.53 -7.25 -14.16
C ILE A 12 10.14 -7.12 -14.79
N ALA A 13 9.80 -5.98 -15.37
CA ALA A 13 8.46 -5.70 -15.87
C ALA A 13 8.09 -6.58 -17.09
N PRO A 14 6.91 -7.22 -17.08
CA PRO A 14 6.44 -8.08 -18.17
C PRO A 14 5.85 -7.25 -19.32
N ARG A 15 6.69 -6.72 -20.20
CA ARG A 15 6.25 -5.83 -21.30
C ARG A 15 5.55 -6.53 -22.48
N HIS A 16 5.60 -7.84 -22.54
CA HIS A 16 5.15 -8.61 -23.70
C HIS A 16 3.91 -9.46 -23.45
N THR A 17 3.35 -9.36 -22.25
CA THR A 17 2.17 -10.15 -21.85
C THR A 17 1.43 -9.46 -20.73
N ASP A 18 0.11 -9.49 -20.76
CA ASP A 18 -0.81 -9.00 -19.71
C ASP A 18 -1.24 -10.13 -18.74
N SER A 19 -0.79 -11.35 -18.98
CA SER A 19 -1.05 -12.50 -18.09
C SER A 19 -0.09 -12.57 -16.89
N LEU A 20 0.91 -11.70 -16.82
CA LEU A 20 1.92 -11.63 -15.75
C LEU A 20 1.98 -10.24 -15.13
N SER A 21 2.50 -10.17 -13.92
CA SER A 21 2.82 -8.93 -13.22
C SER A 21 4.16 -9.04 -12.51
N ILE A 22 4.52 -8.05 -11.69
CA ILE A 22 5.81 -8.02 -11.01
C ILE A 22 5.70 -8.80 -9.70
N PRO A 23 6.54 -9.81 -9.46
CA PRO A 23 6.56 -10.52 -8.18
C PRO A 23 7.20 -9.67 -7.07
N ALA A 24 6.95 -10.06 -5.80
CA ALA A 24 7.52 -9.39 -4.63
C ALA A 24 9.06 -9.45 -4.59
N ARG A 25 9.67 -10.38 -5.33
CA ARG A 25 11.13 -10.52 -5.45
C ARG A 25 11.55 -10.56 -6.90
N GLY A 26 12.76 -10.06 -7.17
CA GLY A 26 13.35 -10.06 -8.51
C GLY A 26 13.58 -11.46 -9.06
N LEU A 27 13.90 -11.53 -10.35
CA LEU A 27 13.97 -12.77 -11.16
C LEU A 27 14.86 -13.87 -10.57
N SER A 28 15.86 -13.50 -9.76
CA SER A 28 16.75 -14.46 -9.09
C SER A 28 16.22 -14.96 -7.72
N GLY A 29 15.09 -14.45 -7.25
CA GLY A 29 14.48 -14.81 -5.97
C GLY A 29 13.49 -15.95 -6.10
N GLN A 30 13.61 -16.98 -5.24
CA GLN A 30 12.64 -18.08 -5.18
C GLN A 30 11.64 -17.92 -4.04
N THR A 31 11.93 -17.06 -3.09
CA THR A 31 11.01 -16.72 -2.00
C THR A 31 9.74 -16.11 -2.58
N TYR A 32 8.60 -16.48 -2.01
CA TYR A 32 7.26 -16.12 -2.49
C TYR A 32 6.87 -16.70 -3.86
N LYS A 33 7.62 -17.66 -4.39
CA LYS A 33 7.19 -18.49 -5.53
C LYS A 33 6.83 -17.69 -6.80
N GLY A 34 7.38 -16.49 -6.96
CA GLY A 34 7.02 -15.59 -8.04
C GLY A 34 5.63 -14.93 -7.91
N ALA A 35 5.00 -15.01 -6.74
CA ALA A 35 3.68 -14.43 -6.54
C ALA A 35 3.69 -12.90 -6.56
N VAL A 36 2.58 -12.33 -7.05
CA VAL A 36 2.32 -10.90 -7.13
C VAL A 36 1.59 -10.46 -5.86
N PHE A 37 2.11 -9.41 -5.22
CA PHE A 37 1.58 -8.83 -3.99
C PHE A 37 1.00 -7.43 -4.28
N TRP A 38 0.47 -6.77 -3.26
CA TRP A 38 0.06 -5.37 -3.29
C TRP A 38 1.22 -4.39 -3.51
N ASP A 39 2.43 -4.90 -3.41
CA ASP A 39 3.68 -4.19 -3.69
C ASP A 39 3.65 -3.48 -5.05
N THR A 40 3.03 -4.15 -6.03
CA THR A 40 2.91 -3.61 -7.39
C THR A 40 2.14 -2.31 -7.40
N GLU A 41 0.96 -2.28 -6.80
CA GLU A 41 0.07 -1.12 -6.80
C GLU A 41 0.59 0.02 -5.93
N MET A 42 1.17 -0.30 -4.77
CA MET A 42 1.51 0.69 -3.74
C MET A 42 2.93 1.21 -3.80
N PHE A 43 3.86 0.45 -4.40
CA PHE A 43 5.29 0.76 -4.33
C PHE A 43 5.99 0.79 -5.70
N MET A 44 5.40 0.24 -6.75
CA MET A 44 6.04 0.15 -8.06
C MET A 44 5.26 0.84 -9.18
N LEU A 45 3.94 0.91 -9.07
CA LEU A 45 3.07 1.39 -10.14
C LEU A 45 3.41 2.81 -10.58
N ASP A 46 3.64 3.73 -9.64
CA ASP A 46 3.93 5.14 -9.95
C ASP A 46 5.22 5.29 -10.77
N PHE A 47 6.22 4.41 -10.58
CA PHE A 47 7.38 4.39 -11.48
C PHE A 47 6.96 4.16 -12.94
N PHE A 48 6.12 3.17 -13.20
CA PHE A 48 5.67 2.87 -14.56
C PHE A 48 4.70 3.91 -15.09
N LEU A 49 3.81 4.44 -14.27
CA LEU A 49 2.94 5.55 -14.66
C LEU A 49 3.73 6.75 -15.20
N MET A 50 4.85 7.04 -14.55
CA MET A 50 5.68 8.21 -14.85
C MET A 50 6.72 7.96 -15.95
N THR A 51 7.07 6.69 -16.24
CA THR A 51 8.16 6.36 -17.18
C THR A 51 7.75 5.46 -18.34
N ASP A 52 6.75 4.60 -18.16
CA ASP A 52 6.28 3.61 -19.14
C ASP A 52 4.79 3.26 -18.89
N PRO A 53 3.86 4.18 -19.21
CA PRO A 53 2.42 3.98 -18.98
C PRO A 53 1.85 2.72 -19.65
N ALA A 54 2.45 2.25 -20.74
CA ALA A 54 2.05 1.00 -21.39
C ALA A 54 2.28 -0.20 -20.48
N THR A 55 3.42 -0.24 -19.80
CA THR A 55 3.70 -1.26 -18.78
C THR A 55 2.77 -1.11 -17.57
N ALA A 56 2.51 0.11 -17.09
CA ALA A 56 1.54 0.33 -16.01
C ALA A 56 0.16 -0.25 -16.35
N ARG A 57 -0.29 -0.08 -17.62
CA ARG A 57 -1.54 -0.67 -18.11
C ARG A 57 -1.53 -2.21 -18.04
N ILE A 58 -0.44 -2.83 -18.42
CA ILE A 58 -0.27 -4.30 -18.35
C ILE A 58 -0.41 -4.79 -16.90
N LEU A 59 0.25 -4.11 -15.96
CA LEU A 59 0.19 -4.48 -14.54
C LEU A 59 -1.25 -4.41 -13.99
N MET A 60 -2.02 -3.41 -14.37
CA MET A 60 -3.42 -3.28 -13.94
C MET A 60 -4.34 -4.26 -14.69
N LYS A 61 -4.06 -4.52 -15.96
CA LYS A 61 -4.82 -5.53 -16.74
C LYS A 61 -4.70 -6.92 -16.10
N TYR A 62 -3.51 -7.30 -15.61
CA TYR A 62 -3.33 -8.53 -14.84
C TYR A 62 -4.34 -8.64 -13.66
N ARG A 63 -4.55 -7.55 -12.92
CA ARG A 63 -5.52 -7.55 -11.81
C ARG A 63 -6.94 -7.75 -12.29
N ILE A 64 -7.33 -7.09 -13.36
CA ILE A 64 -8.65 -7.24 -13.99
C ILE A 64 -8.85 -8.69 -14.46
N ASP A 65 -7.87 -9.26 -15.15
CA ASP A 65 -7.94 -10.61 -15.72
C ASP A 65 -7.92 -11.72 -14.64
N THR A 66 -7.42 -11.42 -13.45
CA THR A 66 -7.40 -12.35 -12.31
C THR A 66 -8.61 -12.23 -11.37
N LEU A 67 -9.63 -11.43 -11.71
CA LEU A 67 -10.86 -11.24 -10.93
C LEU A 67 -11.52 -12.58 -10.55
N ALA A 68 -11.57 -13.54 -11.46
CA ALA A 68 -12.20 -14.85 -11.19
C ALA A 68 -11.56 -15.57 -9.98
N GLY A 69 -10.25 -15.42 -9.76
CA GLY A 69 -9.56 -15.94 -8.57
C GLY A 69 -10.03 -15.26 -7.30
N ALA A 70 -10.18 -13.95 -7.33
CA ALA A 70 -10.65 -13.16 -6.19
C ALA A 70 -12.12 -13.48 -5.81
N LEU A 71 -12.98 -13.69 -6.81
CA LEU A 71 -14.36 -14.13 -6.59
C LEU A 71 -14.42 -15.50 -5.92
N ARG A 72 -13.62 -16.46 -6.39
CA ARG A 72 -13.53 -17.79 -5.78
C ARG A 72 -13.04 -17.72 -4.34
N LYS A 73 -12.04 -16.88 -4.06
CA LYS A 73 -11.52 -16.70 -2.71
C LYS A 73 -12.58 -16.09 -1.78
N ALA A 74 -13.28 -15.04 -2.20
CA ALA A 74 -14.38 -14.44 -1.43
C ALA A 74 -15.43 -15.49 -1.08
N ALA A 75 -15.92 -16.23 -2.07
CA ALA A 75 -16.91 -17.29 -1.88
C ALA A 75 -16.44 -18.41 -0.95
N HIS A 76 -15.16 -18.79 -0.99
CA HIS A 76 -14.55 -19.77 -0.07
C HIS A 76 -14.65 -19.33 1.40
N TYR A 77 -14.51 -18.03 1.67
CA TYR A 77 -14.65 -17.46 3.01
C TYR A 77 -16.08 -17.03 3.36
N GLY A 78 -17.05 -17.21 2.47
CA GLY A 78 -18.45 -16.85 2.68
C GLY A 78 -18.73 -15.36 2.48
N TYR A 79 -17.85 -14.63 1.79
CA TYR A 79 -18.04 -13.24 1.40
C TYR A 79 -18.61 -13.12 -0.01
N GLU A 80 -19.27 -12.01 -0.28
CA GLU A 80 -19.63 -11.59 -1.64
C GLU A 80 -18.46 -10.83 -2.29
N GLY A 81 -18.49 -10.69 -3.62
CA GLY A 81 -17.56 -9.87 -4.36
C GLY A 81 -16.17 -10.46 -4.51
N ALA A 82 -15.14 -9.60 -4.58
CA ALA A 82 -13.78 -9.98 -4.94
C ALA A 82 -12.78 -9.77 -3.79
N PHE A 83 -12.30 -10.86 -3.20
CA PHE A 83 -11.22 -10.90 -2.22
C PHE A 83 -9.90 -11.27 -2.93
N TYR A 84 -9.12 -10.30 -3.32
CA TYR A 84 -7.85 -10.54 -4.00
C TYR A 84 -6.83 -11.28 -3.12
N ALA A 85 -6.06 -12.14 -3.77
CA ALA A 85 -5.03 -12.96 -3.12
C ALA A 85 -3.92 -12.10 -2.50
N TRP A 86 -3.40 -12.51 -1.36
CA TRP A 86 -2.18 -11.94 -0.80
C TRP A 86 -0.95 -12.34 -1.63
N GLU A 87 -0.82 -13.64 -1.96
CA GLU A 87 0.17 -14.17 -2.92
C GLU A 87 -0.53 -14.56 -4.23
N SER A 88 -0.79 -13.60 -5.12
CA SER A 88 -1.50 -13.87 -6.38
C SER A 88 -0.60 -14.60 -7.39
N GLN A 89 -1.11 -15.67 -7.95
CA GLN A 89 -0.49 -16.43 -9.05
C GLN A 89 -1.47 -16.58 -10.22
N GLU A 90 -1.17 -17.48 -11.15
CA GLU A 90 -1.93 -17.71 -12.38
C GLU A 90 -3.44 -17.80 -12.11
N GLY A 91 -4.24 -17.06 -12.89
CA GLY A 91 -5.70 -17.00 -12.74
C GLY A 91 -6.19 -16.43 -11.41
N GLY A 92 -5.32 -15.69 -10.68
CA GLY A 92 -5.64 -15.09 -9.39
C GLY A 92 -5.71 -16.08 -8.23
N TYR A 93 -5.11 -17.27 -8.40
CA TYR A 93 -5.00 -18.24 -7.30
C TYR A 93 -4.17 -17.66 -6.16
N ASP A 94 -4.64 -17.86 -4.91
CA ASP A 94 -3.89 -17.47 -3.72
C ASP A 94 -2.94 -18.58 -3.29
N ALA A 95 -1.66 -18.39 -3.59
CA ALA A 95 -0.59 -19.32 -3.24
C ALA A 95 -0.08 -19.17 -1.81
N CYS A 96 -0.63 -18.23 -1.04
CA CYS A 96 -0.27 -18.08 0.36
C CYS A 96 -0.66 -19.33 1.16
N THR A 97 0.28 -19.80 1.97
CA THR A 97 0.05 -20.92 2.87
C THR A 97 -0.59 -20.43 4.17
N ASP A 98 -1.15 -21.37 4.94
CA ASP A 98 -1.69 -21.07 6.26
C ASP A 98 -0.58 -20.96 7.32
N TYR A 99 0.64 -21.35 6.97
CA TYR A 99 1.79 -21.42 7.86
C TYR A 99 3.00 -20.78 7.19
N ASN A 100 3.18 -19.47 7.41
CA ASN A 100 4.26 -18.71 6.76
C ASN A 100 5.48 -18.47 7.66
N VAL A 101 5.39 -18.85 8.93
CA VAL A 101 6.45 -18.70 9.93
C VAL A 101 6.81 -20.07 10.47
N THR A 102 8.10 -20.27 10.76
CA THR A 102 8.59 -21.47 11.44
C THR A 102 9.05 -21.09 12.85
N ASP A 103 8.58 -21.82 13.86
CA ASP A 103 9.06 -21.68 15.22
C ASP A 103 10.53 -22.11 15.29
N VAL A 104 11.39 -21.19 15.73
CA VAL A 104 12.85 -21.39 15.71
C VAL A 104 13.35 -22.40 16.74
N PHE A 105 12.56 -22.74 17.74
CA PHE A 105 12.94 -23.68 18.79
C PHE A 105 12.51 -25.11 18.45
N THR A 106 11.34 -25.27 17.88
CA THR A 106 10.75 -26.59 17.59
C THR A 106 10.88 -27.00 16.12
N GLY A 107 11.18 -26.07 15.22
CA GLY A 107 11.16 -26.29 13.77
C GLY A 107 9.77 -26.53 13.20
N ARG A 108 8.70 -26.29 13.97
CA ARG A 108 7.32 -26.50 13.52
C ARG A 108 6.76 -25.26 12.84
N PRO A 109 5.91 -25.45 11.81
CA PRO A 109 5.23 -24.34 11.19
C PRO A 109 4.22 -23.69 12.17
N VAL A 110 4.18 -22.35 12.19
CA VAL A 110 3.25 -21.56 13.00
C VAL A 110 2.14 -21.03 12.10
N ARG A 111 0.89 -21.16 12.55
CA ARG A 111 -0.26 -20.61 11.86
C ARG A 111 -0.15 -19.10 11.80
N THR A 112 -0.30 -18.54 10.58
CA THR A 112 -0.41 -17.12 10.33
C THR A 112 -1.73 -16.83 9.61
N TYR A 113 -2.18 -15.57 9.64
CA TYR A 113 -3.48 -15.19 9.06
C TYR A 113 -3.35 -14.26 7.85
N PHE A 114 -2.18 -14.17 7.23
CA PHE A 114 -1.94 -13.30 6.06
C PHE A 114 -2.89 -13.61 4.91
N LYS A 115 -3.07 -14.89 4.58
CA LYS A 115 -4.01 -15.34 3.56
C LYS A 115 -5.45 -14.93 3.83
N ASP A 116 -5.87 -15.06 5.10
CA ASP A 116 -7.28 -14.95 5.48
C ASP A 116 -7.71 -13.53 5.79
N LYS A 117 -6.78 -12.68 6.29
CA LYS A 117 -7.11 -11.45 6.99
C LYS A 117 -6.50 -10.17 6.39
N GLN A 118 -5.60 -10.28 5.43
CA GLN A 118 -5.10 -9.11 4.70
C GLN A 118 -6.09 -8.69 3.61
N VAL A 119 -7.22 -8.14 4.03
CA VAL A 119 -8.32 -7.75 3.14
C VAL A 119 -8.05 -6.49 2.33
N HIS A 120 -7.06 -5.71 2.72
CA HIS A 120 -6.69 -4.44 2.07
C HIS A 120 -6.13 -4.62 0.65
N ILE A 121 -5.77 -5.85 0.24
CA ILE A 121 -5.27 -6.15 -1.11
C ILE A 121 -6.31 -5.77 -2.18
N SER A 122 -7.59 -6.06 -1.94
CA SER A 122 -8.67 -5.69 -2.88
C SER A 122 -8.77 -4.17 -3.08
N ALA A 123 -8.47 -3.38 -2.05
CA ALA A 123 -8.44 -1.93 -2.19
C ALA A 123 -7.21 -1.41 -2.92
N ALA A 124 -6.05 -2.08 -2.75
CA ALA A 124 -4.85 -1.75 -3.51
C ALA A 124 -5.09 -1.92 -5.02
N VAL A 125 -5.80 -2.99 -5.43
CA VAL A 125 -6.17 -3.22 -6.84
C VAL A 125 -7.04 -2.08 -7.38
N VAL A 126 -8.08 -1.68 -6.65
CA VAL A 126 -8.93 -0.55 -7.08
C VAL A 126 -8.14 0.75 -7.13
N TYR A 127 -7.30 1.01 -6.14
CA TYR A 127 -6.41 2.17 -6.12
C TYR A 127 -5.52 2.20 -7.36
N GLY A 128 -4.85 1.10 -7.69
CA GLY A 128 -3.96 1.02 -8.84
C GLY A 128 -4.68 1.28 -10.18
N ILE A 129 -5.86 0.69 -10.40
CA ILE A 129 -6.66 0.91 -11.61
C ILE A 129 -7.04 2.39 -11.73
N LEU A 130 -7.55 2.99 -10.66
CA LEU A 130 -7.97 4.39 -10.67
C LEU A 130 -6.79 5.36 -10.76
N ARG A 131 -5.65 5.03 -10.15
CA ARG A 131 -4.41 5.78 -10.25
C ARG A 131 -3.89 5.81 -11.69
N TYR A 132 -3.99 4.66 -12.40
CA TYR A 132 -3.67 4.60 -13.84
C TYR A 132 -4.54 5.59 -14.62
N VAL A 133 -5.85 5.53 -14.44
CA VAL A 133 -6.80 6.40 -15.16
C VAL A 133 -6.55 7.88 -14.85
N GLU A 134 -6.36 8.22 -13.58
CA GLU A 134 -6.09 9.59 -13.14
C GLU A 134 -4.80 10.14 -13.75
N TRP A 135 -3.71 9.37 -13.70
CA TRP A 135 -2.40 9.82 -14.15
C TRP A 135 -2.28 9.91 -15.66
N THR A 136 -2.79 8.91 -16.37
CA THR A 136 -2.65 8.84 -17.84
C THR A 136 -3.74 9.56 -18.60
N GLY A 137 -4.90 9.75 -17.99
CA GLY A 137 -6.12 10.19 -18.69
C GLY A 137 -6.73 9.12 -19.60
N ASP A 138 -6.18 7.88 -19.60
CA ASP A 138 -6.67 6.75 -20.36
C ASP A 138 -7.66 5.95 -19.54
N ASP A 139 -8.94 6.00 -19.88
CA ASP A 139 -10.02 5.27 -19.19
C ASP A 139 -10.34 3.91 -19.84
N SER A 140 -9.50 3.43 -20.75
CA SER A 140 -9.71 2.15 -21.43
C SER A 140 -9.75 0.93 -20.51
N LEU A 141 -9.19 1.06 -19.29
CA LEU A 141 -9.32 0.03 -18.24
C LEU A 141 -10.67 0.06 -17.52
N LEU A 142 -11.49 1.10 -17.72
CA LEU A 142 -12.87 1.18 -17.19
C LEU A 142 -13.88 0.69 -18.23
N ASP A 143 -13.51 -0.35 -18.97
CA ASP A 143 -14.45 -1.17 -19.74
C ASP A 143 -15.34 -2.02 -18.83
N ALA A 144 -16.19 -2.88 -19.40
CA ALA A 144 -17.09 -3.72 -18.61
C ALA A 144 -16.38 -4.57 -17.55
N GLU A 145 -15.21 -5.11 -17.84
CA GLU A 145 -14.45 -5.96 -16.92
C GLU A 145 -13.74 -5.13 -15.82
N GLY A 146 -13.22 -3.96 -16.15
CA GLY A 146 -12.66 -3.04 -15.16
C GLY A 146 -13.73 -2.48 -14.22
N VAL A 147 -14.89 -2.10 -14.76
CA VAL A 147 -16.05 -1.69 -13.96
C VAL A 147 -16.49 -2.84 -13.04
N ARG A 148 -16.60 -4.07 -13.58
CA ARG A 148 -16.92 -5.27 -12.81
C ARG A 148 -15.92 -5.48 -11.67
N THR A 149 -14.62 -5.38 -11.94
CA THR A 149 -13.56 -5.52 -10.93
C THR A 149 -13.75 -4.57 -9.76
N ILE A 150 -13.99 -3.29 -10.03
CA ILE A 150 -14.19 -2.27 -8.99
C ILE A 150 -15.47 -2.52 -8.21
N VAL A 151 -16.57 -2.85 -8.89
CA VAL A 151 -17.87 -3.16 -8.25
C VAL A 151 -17.76 -4.38 -7.36
N GLU A 152 -17.11 -5.45 -7.82
CA GLU A 152 -16.93 -6.66 -7.02
C GLU A 152 -16.02 -6.44 -5.81
N CYS A 153 -14.98 -5.60 -5.90
CA CYS A 153 -14.21 -5.20 -4.73
C CYS A 153 -15.06 -4.40 -3.72
N ALA A 154 -15.94 -3.52 -4.19
CA ALA A 154 -16.85 -2.78 -3.31
C ALA A 154 -17.88 -3.70 -2.64
N LYS A 155 -18.45 -4.69 -3.36
CA LYS A 155 -19.32 -5.72 -2.80
C LYS A 155 -18.61 -6.55 -1.72
N PHE A 156 -17.33 -6.86 -1.94
CA PHE A 156 -16.51 -7.55 -0.93
C PHE A 156 -16.43 -6.74 0.35
N TYR A 157 -16.04 -5.46 0.28
CA TYR A 157 -16.00 -4.62 1.49
C TYR A 157 -17.38 -4.48 2.12
N TYR A 158 -18.44 -4.30 1.34
CA TYR A 158 -19.80 -4.24 1.88
C TYR A 158 -20.16 -5.52 2.63
N SER A 159 -19.75 -6.67 2.14
CA SER A 159 -20.02 -7.97 2.79
C SER A 159 -19.19 -8.22 4.07
N LEU A 160 -18.08 -7.47 4.26
CA LEU A 160 -17.27 -7.50 5.48
C LEU A 160 -17.86 -6.67 6.63
N LEU A 161 -18.77 -5.73 6.32
CA LEU A 161 -19.23 -4.75 7.28
C LEU A 161 -20.08 -5.39 8.38
N LEU A 162 -19.72 -5.09 9.61
CA LEU A 162 -20.49 -5.42 10.80
C LEU A 162 -21.24 -4.17 11.27
N ARG A 163 -22.56 -4.25 11.31
CA ARG A 163 -23.38 -3.13 11.80
C ARG A 163 -23.34 -3.06 13.31
N ARG A 164 -22.89 -1.94 13.85
CA ARG A 164 -22.93 -1.68 15.28
C ARG A 164 -24.28 -1.07 15.66
N LEU A 165 -25.14 -1.87 16.28
CA LEU A 165 -26.53 -1.47 16.58
C LEU A 165 -26.63 -0.28 17.55
N THR A 166 -25.62 -0.10 18.42
CA THR A 166 -25.63 0.96 19.44
C THR A 166 -25.24 2.34 18.92
N ARG A 167 -24.51 2.42 17.77
CA ARG A 167 -24.06 3.69 17.17
C ARG A 167 -24.47 3.85 15.72
N GLU A 168 -25.13 2.87 15.15
CA GLU A 168 -25.51 2.79 13.72
C GLU A 168 -24.33 2.84 12.73
N ASP A 169 -23.09 2.65 13.22
CA ASP A 169 -21.88 2.62 12.42
C ASP A 169 -21.67 1.23 11.82
N TYR A 170 -20.89 1.20 10.74
CA TYR A 170 -20.30 -0.03 10.20
C TYR A 170 -18.85 -0.14 10.67
N GLU A 171 -18.44 -1.34 11.02
CA GLU A 171 -17.07 -1.67 11.48
C GLU A 171 -16.50 -2.82 10.65
N ILE A 172 -15.17 -2.89 10.52
CA ILE A 172 -14.44 -4.03 9.95
C ILE A 172 -13.61 -4.65 11.06
N HIS A 173 -13.84 -5.91 11.31
CA HIS A 173 -13.20 -6.66 12.39
C HIS A 173 -12.35 -7.81 11.86
N ASP A 174 -11.43 -8.29 12.71
CA ASP A 174 -10.67 -9.51 12.53
C ASP A 174 -9.83 -9.48 11.23
N VAL A 175 -9.05 -8.41 11.05
CA VAL A 175 -8.20 -8.17 9.89
C VAL A 175 -6.72 -8.04 10.28
N ILE A 176 -5.86 -8.03 9.28
CA ILE A 176 -4.46 -7.62 9.37
C ILE A 176 -4.27 -6.42 8.46
N GLY A 177 -3.74 -5.33 9.00
CA GLY A 177 -3.34 -4.15 8.23
C GLY A 177 -1.98 -4.33 7.53
N PRO A 178 -1.40 -3.25 7.01
CA PRO A 178 -0.02 -3.25 6.53
C PRO A 178 1.00 -3.72 7.57
N ASP A 179 0.81 -3.36 8.84
CA ASP A 179 1.60 -3.91 9.93
C ASP A 179 1.24 -5.37 10.20
N GLU A 180 2.18 -6.27 10.01
CA GLU A 180 1.97 -7.71 10.11
C GLU A 180 2.29 -8.29 11.49
N TYR A 181 2.75 -7.47 12.46
CA TYR A 181 2.97 -7.94 13.82
C TYR A 181 1.66 -8.09 14.60
N HIS A 182 0.65 -7.27 14.27
CA HIS A 182 -0.65 -7.30 14.91
C HIS A 182 -1.67 -7.98 14.02
N GLU A 183 -1.91 -9.25 14.28
CA GLU A 183 -2.91 -10.04 13.56
C GLU A 183 -4.27 -9.96 14.25
N ARG A 184 -5.36 -10.09 13.46
CA ARG A 184 -6.73 -10.24 13.95
C ARG A 184 -7.22 -9.04 14.78
N ILE A 185 -6.92 -7.85 14.29
CA ILE A 185 -7.29 -6.58 14.88
C ILE A 185 -8.61 -6.06 14.34
N ASN A 186 -9.21 -5.09 15.05
CA ASN A 186 -10.46 -4.47 14.66
C ASN A 186 -10.25 -3.01 14.26
N ASN A 187 -11.01 -2.56 13.26
CA ASN A 187 -11.02 -1.17 12.83
C ASN A 187 -9.62 -0.59 12.54
N ASN A 188 -8.80 -1.34 11.81
CA ASN A 188 -7.50 -0.85 11.36
C ASN A 188 -7.67 0.41 10.51
N GLY A 189 -6.97 1.48 10.86
CA GLY A 189 -7.12 2.80 10.25
C GLY A 189 -6.88 2.79 8.74
N TYR A 190 -5.78 2.14 8.29
CA TYR A 190 -5.48 1.98 6.87
C TYR A 190 -6.58 1.18 6.15
N THR A 191 -6.94 0.01 6.67
CA THR A 191 -7.92 -0.87 6.02
C THR A 191 -9.29 -0.19 5.89
N ASN A 192 -9.79 0.44 6.95
CA ASN A 192 -11.08 1.12 6.93
C ASN A 192 -11.08 2.32 5.98
N ARG A 193 -9.99 3.12 5.96
CA ARG A 193 -9.88 4.27 5.03
C ARG A 193 -9.82 3.81 3.58
N MET A 194 -9.10 2.72 3.30
CA MET A 194 -9.04 2.14 1.96
C MET A 194 -10.37 1.51 1.53
N ALA A 195 -11.08 0.83 2.45
CA ALA A 195 -12.42 0.32 2.18
C ALA A 195 -13.40 1.45 1.82
N LYS A 196 -13.35 2.57 2.57
CA LYS A 196 -14.13 3.78 2.24
C LYS A 196 -13.78 4.32 0.85
N TYR A 197 -12.49 4.38 0.51
CA TYR A 197 -12.04 4.80 -0.81
C TYR A 197 -12.64 3.94 -1.94
N VAL A 198 -12.67 2.61 -1.75
CA VAL A 198 -13.27 1.69 -2.73
C VAL A 198 -14.77 1.94 -2.88
N LEU A 199 -15.51 2.05 -1.77
CA LEU A 199 -16.95 2.29 -1.80
C LEU A 199 -17.29 3.62 -2.49
N GLU A 200 -16.62 4.72 -2.14
CA GLU A 200 -16.82 6.05 -2.75
C GLU A 200 -16.53 6.07 -4.24
N ASN A 201 -15.44 5.42 -4.67
CA ASN A 201 -15.07 5.40 -6.08
C ASN A 201 -15.90 4.40 -6.90
N ALA A 202 -16.36 3.30 -6.31
CA ALA A 202 -17.32 2.41 -6.98
C ALA A 202 -18.63 3.15 -7.32
N VAL A 203 -19.11 4.03 -6.44
CA VAL A 203 -20.27 4.89 -6.74
C VAL A 203 -20.03 5.74 -7.99
N LYS A 204 -18.88 6.43 -8.08
CA LYS A 204 -18.52 7.28 -9.23
C LYS A 204 -18.38 6.46 -10.53
N VAL A 205 -17.75 5.27 -10.43
CA VAL A 205 -17.57 4.37 -11.56
C VAL A 205 -18.91 3.84 -12.07
N ILE A 206 -19.81 3.42 -11.17
CA ILE A 206 -21.18 2.99 -11.52
C ILE A 206 -21.95 4.14 -12.20
N GLU A 207 -21.89 5.36 -11.67
CA GLU A 207 -22.55 6.53 -12.27
C GLU A 207 -22.06 6.80 -13.69
N THR A 208 -20.75 6.77 -13.89
CA THR A 208 -20.15 6.97 -15.20
C THR A 208 -20.52 5.84 -16.16
N ALA A 209 -20.48 4.59 -15.71
CA ALA A 209 -20.83 3.42 -16.51
C ALA A 209 -22.31 3.42 -16.90
N MET A 210 -23.23 3.82 -15.99
CA MET A 210 -24.65 3.99 -16.30
C MET A 210 -24.88 5.07 -17.36
N GLN A 211 -24.21 6.23 -17.25
CA GLN A 211 -24.30 7.31 -18.23
C GLN A 211 -23.79 6.91 -19.62
N ARG A 212 -22.79 6.07 -19.68
CA ARG A 212 -22.17 5.54 -20.91
C ARG A 212 -22.88 4.30 -21.47
N GLY A 213 -23.78 3.68 -20.70
CA GLY A 213 -24.42 2.42 -21.07
C GLY A 213 -23.45 1.22 -21.05
N THR A 214 -22.39 1.28 -20.24
CA THR A 214 -21.33 0.24 -20.11
C THR A 214 -21.39 -0.53 -18.80
N LEU A 215 -22.36 -0.23 -17.94
CA LEU A 215 -22.55 -1.01 -16.70
C LEU A 215 -23.01 -2.43 -17.08
N PRO A 216 -22.33 -3.50 -16.60
CA PRO A 216 -22.76 -4.87 -16.85
C PRO A 216 -24.23 -5.11 -16.45
N GLU A 217 -24.97 -5.84 -17.29
CA GLU A 217 -26.43 -6.03 -17.15
C GLU A 217 -26.86 -6.72 -15.85
N GLU A 218 -25.97 -7.50 -15.24
CA GLU A 218 -26.22 -8.18 -13.97
C GLU A 218 -26.29 -7.23 -12.75
N TYR A 219 -25.94 -5.96 -12.89
CA TYR A 219 -25.94 -5.00 -11.79
C TYR A 219 -27.15 -4.06 -11.82
N ASP A 220 -27.87 -4.00 -10.70
CA ASP A 220 -28.73 -2.85 -10.41
C ASP A 220 -27.88 -1.70 -9.88
N GLY A 221 -27.51 -0.79 -10.78
CA GLY A 221 -26.63 0.33 -10.44
C GLY A 221 -27.22 1.28 -9.40
N GLN A 222 -28.54 1.44 -9.33
CA GLN A 222 -29.17 2.31 -8.33
C GLN A 222 -29.15 1.66 -6.94
N GLU A 223 -29.42 0.37 -6.85
CA GLU A 223 -29.37 -0.37 -5.60
C GLU A 223 -27.94 -0.41 -5.04
N LEU A 224 -26.94 -0.75 -5.89
CA LEU A 224 -25.54 -0.80 -5.48
C LEU A 224 -25.02 0.56 -5.01
N LYS A 225 -25.34 1.63 -5.73
CA LYS A 225 -24.98 3.00 -5.31
C LYS A 225 -25.55 3.33 -3.94
N ALA A 226 -26.84 3.07 -3.70
CA ALA A 226 -27.47 3.35 -2.42
C ALA A 226 -26.77 2.61 -1.27
N LYS A 227 -26.44 1.33 -1.47
CA LYS A 227 -25.71 0.51 -0.50
C LYS A 227 -24.29 1.06 -0.23
N PHE A 228 -23.56 1.41 -1.29
CA PHE A 228 -22.18 1.86 -1.15
C PHE A 228 -22.06 3.26 -0.56
N VAL A 229 -23.01 4.16 -0.85
CA VAL A 229 -23.08 5.49 -0.22
C VAL A 229 -23.35 5.34 1.28
N ASP A 230 -24.39 4.58 1.66
CA ASP A 230 -24.71 4.34 3.08
C ASP A 230 -23.53 3.73 3.83
N ALA A 231 -22.87 2.75 3.23
CA ALA A 231 -21.70 2.11 3.81
C ALA A 231 -20.51 3.08 3.96
N ALA A 232 -20.20 3.86 2.92
CA ALA A 232 -19.07 4.81 2.96
C ALA A 232 -19.29 5.94 3.97
N GLU A 233 -20.54 6.42 4.12
CA GLU A 233 -20.88 7.48 5.09
C GLU A 233 -20.81 6.99 6.53
N LYS A 234 -21.20 5.75 6.80
CA LYS A 234 -21.30 5.18 8.14
C LYS A 234 -20.11 4.33 8.56
N LEU A 235 -19.16 4.03 7.66
CA LEU A 235 -17.98 3.25 8.02
C LEU A 235 -17.17 4.00 9.07
N PHE A 236 -16.91 3.32 10.20
CA PHE A 236 -16.07 3.83 11.25
C PHE A 236 -14.63 4.06 10.74
N LEU A 237 -14.10 5.24 10.99
CA LEU A 237 -12.71 5.59 10.70
C LEU A 237 -12.00 6.02 11.99
N GLN A 238 -10.80 5.52 12.18
CA GLN A 238 -9.88 6.08 13.16
C GLN A 238 -9.59 7.54 12.79
N ARG A 239 -9.74 8.44 13.77
CA ARG A 239 -9.57 9.88 13.58
C ARG A 239 -8.43 10.39 14.45
N PRO A 240 -7.82 11.55 14.10
CA PRO A 240 -6.85 12.20 14.99
C PRO A 240 -7.46 12.43 16.38
N HIS A 241 -6.75 12.00 17.39
CA HIS A 241 -7.17 12.19 18.78
C HIS A 241 -7.09 13.66 19.20
N THR A 242 -8.00 14.07 20.09
CA THR A 242 -8.06 15.43 20.63
C THR A 242 -7.56 15.52 22.08
N GLY A 243 -7.17 14.41 22.69
CA GLY A 243 -6.68 14.35 24.06
C GLY A 243 -5.17 14.64 24.15
N GLU A 244 -4.72 15.31 25.23
CA GLU A 244 -3.33 15.75 25.42
C GLU A 244 -2.26 14.66 25.16
N LYS A 245 -2.51 13.43 25.60
CA LYS A 245 -1.52 12.33 25.47
C LYS A 245 -1.25 11.92 24.02
N HIS A 246 -2.27 11.98 23.14
CA HIS A 246 -2.19 11.49 21.76
C HIS A 246 -2.76 12.52 20.78
N GLU A 247 -2.62 13.80 21.10
CA GLU A 247 -3.15 14.88 20.25
C GLU A 247 -2.67 14.74 18.80
N ASN A 248 -3.61 14.82 17.87
CA ASN A 248 -3.38 14.66 16.42
C ASN A 248 -2.88 13.28 15.97
N ILE A 249 -2.76 12.30 16.86
CA ILE A 249 -2.34 10.94 16.49
C ILE A 249 -3.57 10.10 16.16
N ILE A 250 -3.49 9.36 15.09
CA ILE A 250 -4.50 8.38 14.66
C ILE A 250 -4.14 7.04 15.27
N GLU A 251 -5.05 6.44 16.01
CA GLU A 251 -4.87 5.09 16.53
C GLU A 251 -4.80 4.08 15.38
N GLN A 252 -3.83 3.16 15.40
CA GLN A 252 -3.65 2.22 14.29
C GLN A 252 -4.83 1.25 14.16
N PHE A 253 -5.37 0.79 15.27
CA PHE A 253 -6.56 -0.07 15.39
C PHE A 253 -7.14 0.03 16.79
N ASP A 254 -8.34 -0.47 17.03
CA ASP A 254 -9.01 -0.40 18.32
C ASP A 254 -8.17 -1.01 19.43
N GLY A 255 -7.78 -0.19 20.41
CA GLY A 255 -7.02 -0.62 21.60
C GLY A 255 -5.50 -0.55 21.45
N TYR A 256 -4.97 -0.08 20.32
CA TYR A 256 -3.51 0.05 20.12
C TYR A 256 -2.84 0.93 21.18
N PHE A 257 -3.45 2.07 21.57
CA PHE A 257 -2.91 2.94 22.60
C PHE A 257 -2.95 2.35 24.03
N GLN A 258 -3.66 1.23 24.21
CA GLN A 258 -3.71 0.50 25.48
C GLN A 258 -2.63 -0.58 25.58
N MET A 259 -1.96 -0.87 24.46
CA MET A 259 -0.84 -1.79 24.42
C MET A 259 0.39 -1.22 25.10
N GLU A 260 1.31 -2.07 25.48
CA GLU A 260 2.57 -1.69 26.11
C GLU A 260 3.40 -0.76 25.22
N ASP A 261 3.67 0.46 25.68
CA ASP A 261 4.50 1.43 24.98
C ASP A 261 5.96 1.27 25.42
N VAL A 262 6.75 0.59 24.58
CA VAL A 262 8.15 0.24 24.87
C VAL A 262 9.04 0.54 23.67
N SER A 263 10.35 0.57 23.89
CA SER A 263 11.32 0.79 22.83
C SER A 263 11.56 -0.48 22.00
N LEU A 264 12.08 -0.30 20.78
CA LEU A 264 12.57 -1.42 19.93
C LEU A 264 13.66 -2.21 20.63
N GLU A 265 14.52 -1.55 21.41
CA GLU A 265 15.61 -2.19 22.16
C GLU A 265 15.04 -3.10 23.26
N ASP A 266 14.03 -2.63 23.99
CA ASP A 266 13.38 -3.43 25.03
C ASP A 266 12.73 -4.68 24.45
N VAL A 267 12.00 -4.54 23.32
CA VAL A 267 11.37 -5.70 22.64
C VAL A 267 12.42 -6.67 22.13
N ARG A 268 13.50 -6.15 21.51
CA ARG A 268 14.61 -6.98 21.07
C ARG A 268 15.27 -7.73 22.23
N GLY A 269 15.38 -7.09 23.39
CA GLY A 269 15.91 -7.72 24.62
C GLY A 269 15.06 -8.88 25.16
N ARG A 270 13.82 -9.05 24.71
CA ARG A 270 12.92 -10.15 25.09
C ARG A 270 13.13 -11.42 24.24
N LEU A 271 13.83 -11.31 23.11
CA LEU A 271 14.07 -12.46 22.24
C LEU A 271 14.92 -13.49 22.97
N LEU A 272 14.50 -14.73 22.91
CA LEU A 272 15.28 -15.89 23.34
C LEU A 272 16.17 -16.42 22.20
N ASN A 273 15.81 -16.10 20.96
CA ASN A 273 16.59 -16.35 19.77
C ASN A 273 16.42 -15.16 18.81
N GLU A 274 17.51 -14.60 18.31
CA GLU A 274 17.49 -13.43 17.42
C GLU A 274 16.69 -13.62 16.12
N LYS A 275 16.44 -14.88 15.72
CA LYS A 275 15.65 -15.24 14.52
C LYS A 275 14.16 -15.47 14.82
N GLU A 276 13.69 -15.22 16.02
CA GLU A 276 12.27 -15.28 16.31
C GLU A 276 11.51 -14.26 15.44
N TYR A 277 10.34 -14.67 14.96
CA TYR A 277 9.38 -13.73 14.39
C TYR A 277 8.69 -12.93 15.51
N TRP A 278 8.70 -11.62 15.42
CA TRP A 278 8.21 -10.74 16.50
C TRP A 278 6.69 -10.62 16.56
N GLY A 279 5.99 -10.97 15.47
CA GLY A 279 4.54 -10.85 15.34
C GLY A 279 3.78 -12.14 15.55
N GLY A 280 2.48 -12.10 15.26
CA GLY A 280 1.58 -13.24 15.43
C GLY A 280 1.23 -13.52 16.90
N ALA A 281 0.58 -14.63 17.17
CA ALA A 281 -0.03 -14.91 18.48
C ALA A 281 0.95 -14.93 19.67
N ASN A 282 2.22 -15.26 19.44
CA ASN A 282 3.22 -15.45 20.49
C ASN A 282 4.47 -14.55 20.30
N GLY A 283 4.44 -13.62 19.36
CA GLY A 283 5.57 -12.73 19.08
C GLY A 283 5.79 -11.70 20.18
N VAL A 284 7.05 -11.32 20.39
CA VAL A 284 7.43 -10.36 21.45
C VAL A 284 6.86 -8.96 21.23
N ALA A 285 6.48 -8.61 19.98
CA ALA A 285 5.88 -7.34 19.64
C ALA A 285 4.34 -7.34 19.69
N SER A 286 3.69 -8.52 19.66
CA SER A 286 2.24 -8.66 19.44
C SER A 286 1.34 -7.96 20.46
N HIS A 287 1.85 -7.65 21.65
CA HIS A 287 1.13 -6.95 22.72
C HIS A 287 1.74 -5.59 23.07
N THR A 288 2.60 -5.08 22.21
CA THR A 288 3.28 -3.79 22.34
C THR A 288 2.86 -2.85 21.20
N GLN A 289 3.24 -1.59 21.29
CA GLN A 289 3.05 -0.62 20.22
C GLN A 289 4.16 -0.68 19.15
N ILE A 290 5.01 -1.70 19.17
CA ILE A 290 6.04 -1.91 18.14
C ILE A 290 5.41 -2.57 16.92
N ILE A 291 5.61 -1.94 15.76
CA ILE A 291 5.09 -2.38 14.47
C ILE A 291 6.22 -2.82 13.53
N LYS A 292 5.92 -3.75 12.63
CA LYS A 292 6.88 -4.25 11.64
C LYS A 292 7.23 -3.20 10.59
N GLN A 293 6.21 -2.51 10.08
CA GLN A 293 6.32 -1.62 8.93
C GLN A 293 5.23 -0.54 8.95
N ALA A 294 5.36 0.46 8.08
CA ALA A 294 4.45 1.58 7.97
C ALA A 294 3.00 1.13 7.73
N ASP A 295 2.08 1.51 8.61
CA ASP A 295 0.63 1.28 8.52
C ASP A 295 -0.09 2.64 8.42
N VAL A 296 -0.34 3.34 9.52
CA VAL A 296 -0.93 4.69 9.52
C VAL A 296 -0.13 5.66 8.64
N VAL A 297 1.20 5.56 8.62
CA VAL A 297 2.07 6.39 7.77
C VAL A 297 1.81 6.13 6.29
N THR A 298 1.53 4.89 5.89
CA THR A 298 1.13 4.56 4.52
C THR A 298 -0.22 5.19 4.17
N MET A 299 -1.21 5.08 5.05
CA MET A 299 -2.51 5.74 4.89
C MET A 299 -2.35 7.25 4.70
N LEU A 300 -1.55 7.89 5.54
CA LEU A 300 -1.33 9.34 5.50
C LEU A 300 -0.59 9.79 4.23
N ASN A 301 0.27 8.94 3.65
CA ASN A 301 0.85 9.24 2.34
C ASN A 301 -0.20 9.29 1.24
N LEU A 302 -1.11 8.30 1.20
CA LEU A 302 -2.16 8.21 0.18
C LEU A 302 -3.20 9.34 0.29
N PHE A 303 -3.54 9.70 1.52
CA PHE A 303 -4.62 10.65 1.82
C PHE A 303 -4.12 11.94 2.49
N SER A 304 -2.86 12.32 2.27
CA SER A 304 -2.22 13.45 2.95
C SER A 304 -2.99 14.78 2.82
N ARG A 305 -3.73 14.96 1.73
CA ARG A 305 -4.54 16.18 1.49
C ARG A 305 -5.79 16.28 2.38
N GLU A 306 -6.16 15.21 3.06
CA GLU A 306 -7.30 15.18 3.99
C GLU A 306 -6.93 15.61 5.41
N TYR A 307 -5.64 15.79 5.69
CA TYR A 307 -5.11 16.05 7.02
C TYR A 307 -4.23 17.29 7.05
N ASP A 308 -4.32 18.02 8.16
CA ASP A 308 -3.41 19.14 8.42
C ASP A 308 -1.98 18.63 8.64
N THR A 309 -0.99 19.47 8.33
CA THR A 309 0.44 19.14 8.51
C THR A 309 0.76 18.78 9.97
N SER A 310 0.05 19.33 10.94
CA SER A 310 0.19 18.99 12.37
C SER A 310 -0.17 17.52 12.64
N VAL A 311 -1.21 16.99 11.99
CA VAL A 311 -1.60 15.58 12.07
C VAL A 311 -0.54 14.69 11.40
N LEU A 312 -0.10 15.06 10.18
CA LEU A 312 0.94 14.31 9.48
C LEU A 312 2.22 14.22 10.32
N ARG A 313 2.66 15.33 10.90
CA ARG A 313 3.86 15.42 11.74
C ARG A 313 3.70 14.59 13.02
N ALA A 314 2.59 14.74 13.76
CA ALA A 314 2.36 14.01 15.00
C ALA A 314 2.41 12.49 14.79
N ASN A 315 1.81 11.99 13.70
CA ASN A 315 1.84 10.56 13.37
C ASN A 315 3.21 10.09 12.93
N TRP A 316 3.95 10.88 12.13
CA TRP A 316 5.31 10.55 11.75
C TRP A 316 6.20 10.39 13.00
N GLU A 317 6.16 11.38 13.91
CA GLU A 317 6.95 11.41 15.14
C GLU A 317 6.56 10.30 16.14
N TYR A 318 5.29 9.92 16.15
CA TYR A 318 4.80 8.86 17.03
C TYR A 318 5.16 7.46 16.53
N TYR A 319 4.94 7.17 15.24
CA TYR A 319 5.11 5.83 14.70
C TYR A 319 6.56 5.50 14.32
N GLU A 320 7.39 6.48 13.95
CA GLU A 320 8.77 6.23 13.53
C GLU A 320 9.58 5.47 14.60
N PRO A 321 9.67 5.94 15.86
CA PRO A 321 10.46 5.24 16.88
C PRO A 321 9.86 3.89 17.31
N ARG A 322 8.63 3.58 16.89
CA ARG A 322 7.93 2.32 17.16
C ARG A 322 7.96 1.36 15.98
N THR A 323 8.60 1.74 14.87
CA THR A 323 8.65 0.91 13.66
C THR A 323 9.99 0.23 13.53
N GLU A 324 10.00 -1.12 13.48
CA GLU A 324 11.22 -1.90 13.29
C GLU A 324 11.82 -1.72 11.90
N HIS A 325 11.00 -1.38 10.91
CA HIS A 325 11.37 -1.38 9.49
C HIS A 325 11.91 -2.74 9.00
N GLY A 326 11.32 -3.82 9.50
CA GLY A 326 11.66 -5.20 9.14
C GLY A 326 11.12 -5.63 7.78
N SER A 327 10.83 -4.70 6.89
CA SER A 327 10.30 -4.94 5.54
C SER A 327 10.78 -3.86 4.57
N SER A 328 10.96 -4.26 3.30
CA SER A 328 11.28 -3.35 2.19
C SER A 328 10.17 -2.34 1.88
N LEU A 329 8.97 -2.52 2.43
CA LEU A 329 7.80 -1.66 2.19
C LEU A 329 7.74 -0.45 3.13
N SER A 330 8.58 -0.37 4.16
CA SER A 330 8.42 0.59 5.25
C SER A 330 9.14 1.92 5.03
N ALA A 331 10.46 1.87 4.80
CA ALA A 331 11.31 3.06 4.84
C ALA A 331 10.88 4.15 3.85
N GLY A 332 10.53 3.78 2.61
CA GLY A 332 10.07 4.75 1.61
C GLY A 332 8.83 5.53 2.03
N MET A 333 7.88 4.90 2.73
CA MET A 333 6.68 5.58 3.21
C MET A 333 7.02 6.64 4.27
N TYR A 334 7.96 6.35 5.18
CA TYR A 334 8.47 7.33 6.13
C TYR A 334 9.24 8.47 5.45
N ALA A 335 10.02 8.15 4.42
CA ALA A 335 10.73 9.17 3.64
C ALA A 335 9.76 10.14 2.95
N MET A 336 8.75 9.62 2.26
CA MET A 336 7.75 10.45 1.58
C MET A 336 6.95 11.31 2.55
N LEU A 337 6.51 10.76 3.68
CA LEU A 337 5.76 11.55 4.66
C LEU A 337 6.64 12.62 5.33
N ALA A 338 7.92 12.33 5.57
CA ALA A 338 8.87 13.32 6.07
C ALA A 338 9.04 14.50 5.10
N CYS A 339 9.07 14.28 3.79
CA CYS A 339 9.06 15.37 2.80
C CYS A 339 7.77 16.20 2.90
N LYS A 340 6.61 15.55 2.97
CA LYS A 340 5.30 16.24 3.07
C LYS A 340 5.14 17.11 4.31
N ILE A 341 5.84 16.78 5.40
CA ILE A 341 5.86 17.62 6.62
C ILE A 341 7.00 18.65 6.64
N GLY A 342 7.75 18.79 5.52
CA GLY A 342 8.84 19.76 5.39
C GLY A 342 10.14 19.36 6.07
N GLU A 343 10.39 18.06 6.26
CA GLU A 343 11.57 17.51 6.96
C GLU A 343 12.45 16.63 6.04
N PRO A 344 12.95 17.16 4.90
CA PRO A 344 13.69 16.35 3.94
C PRO A 344 14.98 15.77 4.49
N GLN A 345 15.57 16.40 5.52
CA GLN A 345 16.76 15.87 6.20
C GLN A 345 16.45 14.56 6.94
N ARG A 346 15.25 14.47 7.54
CA ARG A 346 14.77 13.25 8.19
C ARG A 346 14.34 12.19 7.17
N ALA A 347 13.91 12.60 5.96
CA ALA A 347 13.57 11.69 4.87
C ALA A 347 14.79 10.95 4.30
N TYR A 348 15.95 11.60 4.25
CA TYR A 348 17.14 11.09 3.55
C TYR A 348 17.64 9.73 4.05
N PRO A 349 17.77 9.45 5.35
CA PRO A 349 18.17 8.12 5.84
C PRO A 349 17.21 7.01 5.41
N PHE A 350 15.91 7.25 5.42
CA PHE A 350 14.89 6.28 4.98
C PHE A 350 14.92 6.06 3.47
N PHE A 351 15.11 7.13 2.70
CA PHE A 351 15.40 7.03 1.27
C PHE A 351 16.62 6.14 1.01
N MET A 352 17.71 6.38 1.70
CA MET A 352 18.95 5.59 1.56
C MET A 352 18.71 4.12 1.94
N LYS A 353 17.92 3.84 3.00
CA LYS A 353 17.58 2.47 3.37
C LYS A 353 16.85 1.74 2.23
N SER A 354 15.90 2.38 1.55
CA SER A 354 15.22 1.81 0.39
C SER A 354 16.15 1.69 -0.83
N ALA A 355 16.87 2.74 -1.17
CA ALA A 355 17.74 2.78 -2.35
C ALA A 355 18.94 1.83 -2.29
N MET A 356 19.38 1.49 -1.09
CA MET A 356 20.55 0.64 -0.83
C MET A 356 20.19 -0.79 -0.44
N ALA A 357 18.90 -1.15 -0.36
CA ALA A 357 18.43 -2.46 0.11
C ALA A 357 19.12 -3.66 -0.58
N ASP A 358 19.43 -3.53 -1.87
CA ASP A 358 20.09 -4.58 -2.65
C ASP A 358 21.61 -4.32 -2.88
N LEU A 359 22.15 -3.23 -2.38
CA LEU A 359 23.50 -2.78 -2.64
C LEU A 359 24.41 -2.89 -1.41
N THR A 360 23.86 -3.11 -0.22
CA THR A 360 24.61 -3.22 1.02
C THR A 360 24.57 -4.64 1.57
N GLU A 361 25.61 -5.02 2.30
CA GLU A 361 25.65 -6.24 3.09
C GLU A 361 24.58 -6.16 4.20
N GLY A 362 23.84 -7.26 4.44
CA GLY A 362 22.72 -7.29 5.40
C GLY A 362 21.39 -6.73 4.86
N GLY A 363 21.37 -6.05 3.70
CA GLY A 363 20.13 -5.50 3.11
C GLY A 363 19.10 -6.56 2.66
N LYS A 364 19.44 -7.83 2.77
CA LYS A 364 18.56 -8.97 2.47
C LYS A 364 18.05 -9.72 3.70
N GLU A 365 18.40 -9.24 4.87
CA GLU A 365 17.90 -9.76 6.14
C GLU A 365 16.78 -8.83 6.65
N TRP A 366 15.63 -9.41 6.90
CA TRP A 366 14.41 -8.70 7.31
C TRP A 366 13.91 -9.23 8.65
N ALA A 367 12.67 -8.95 9.02
CA ALA A 367 12.10 -9.32 10.30
C ALA A 367 12.42 -10.78 10.68
N GLY A 368 12.97 -11.00 11.88
CA GLY A 368 13.44 -12.30 12.35
C GLY A 368 14.73 -12.77 11.68
N LEU A 369 15.56 -11.86 11.14
CA LEU A 369 16.80 -12.15 10.41
C LEU A 369 16.63 -13.19 9.29
N VAL A 370 15.45 -13.20 8.66
CA VAL A 370 15.17 -14.08 7.53
C VAL A 370 15.87 -13.54 6.29
N TYR A 371 16.78 -14.33 5.73
CA TYR A 371 17.39 -14.02 4.45
C TYR A 371 16.36 -14.22 3.32
N ILE A 372 16.08 -13.15 2.58
CA ILE A 372 15.20 -13.19 1.42
C ILE A 372 16.01 -12.87 0.16
N GLY A 373 16.23 -13.89 -0.67
CA GLY A 373 16.97 -13.78 -1.92
C GLY A 373 16.24 -12.98 -3.01
N GLY A 374 16.95 -12.67 -4.09
CA GLY A 374 16.47 -11.83 -5.18
C GLY A 374 16.62 -10.33 -4.88
N THR A 375 16.25 -9.48 -5.84
CA THR A 375 16.15 -8.04 -5.62
C THR A 375 14.82 -7.67 -4.96
N HIS A 376 14.75 -6.44 -4.43
CA HIS A 376 13.56 -5.90 -3.75
C HIS A 376 12.88 -4.82 -4.61
N PRO A 377 11.99 -5.21 -5.56
CA PRO A 377 11.37 -4.25 -6.48
C PRO A 377 10.56 -3.18 -5.76
N ALA A 378 9.90 -3.53 -4.64
CA ALA A 378 9.15 -2.56 -3.85
C ALA A 378 10.06 -1.50 -3.21
N ALA A 379 11.25 -1.89 -2.69
CA ALA A 379 12.23 -0.92 -2.20
C ALA A 379 12.77 -0.04 -3.33
N ALA A 380 13.00 -0.62 -4.51
CA ALA A 380 13.41 0.12 -5.69
C ALA A 380 12.36 1.15 -6.13
N GLY A 381 11.08 0.75 -6.16
CA GLY A 381 9.97 1.65 -6.45
C GLY A 381 9.81 2.74 -5.39
N ALA A 382 9.87 2.39 -4.11
CA ALA A 382 9.81 3.35 -3.01
C ALA A 382 10.97 4.37 -3.04
N ALA A 383 12.17 3.95 -3.45
CA ALA A 383 13.30 4.86 -3.65
C ALA A 383 13.01 5.85 -4.79
N TYR A 384 12.46 5.39 -5.91
CA TYR A 384 12.03 6.26 -7.01
C TYR A 384 10.93 7.23 -6.58
N MET A 385 9.87 6.73 -5.95
CA MET A 385 8.76 7.57 -5.45
C MET A 385 9.27 8.63 -4.45
N THR A 386 10.23 8.28 -3.58
CA THR A 386 10.83 9.26 -2.65
C THR A 386 11.54 10.38 -3.41
N VAL A 387 12.24 10.08 -4.51
CA VAL A 387 12.89 11.11 -5.33
C VAL A 387 11.85 11.98 -6.02
N VAL A 388 10.87 11.38 -6.69
CA VAL A 388 9.94 12.09 -7.56
C VAL A 388 8.80 12.73 -6.77
N GLU A 389 8.11 11.98 -5.92
CA GLU A 389 6.96 12.49 -5.16
C GLU A 389 7.36 13.12 -3.82
N GLY A 390 8.47 12.64 -3.23
CA GLY A 390 9.00 13.16 -1.97
C GLY A 390 9.86 14.40 -2.19
N PHE A 391 11.08 14.23 -2.67
CA PHE A 391 12.05 15.33 -2.79
C PHE A 391 11.69 16.36 -3.86
N ALA A 392 11.26 15.92 -5.03
CA ALA A 392 10.77 16.85 -6.07
C ALA A 392 9.32 17.31 -5.83
N GLY A 393 8.57 16.57 -5.02
CA GLY A 393 7.18 16.92 -4.69
C GLY A 393 6.24 16.92 -5.89
N ILE A 394 6.49 16.03 -6.87
CA ILE A 394 5.63 15.92 -8.06
C ILE A 394 4.26 15.41 -7.65
N CYS A 395 3.24 16.15 -8.02
CA CYS A 395 1.85 15.76 -7.82
C CYS A 395 0.92 16.42 -8.85
N THR A 396 -0.36 16.12 -8.78
CA THR A 396 -1.37 16.73 -9.64
C THR A 396 -2.27 17.69 -8.85
N GLU A 397 -2.49 18.88 -9.35
CA GLU A 397 -3.45 19.84 -8.80
C GLU A 397 -4.34 20.38 -9.92
N ASN A 398 -5.65 20.26 -9.74
CA ASN A 398 -6.65 20.68 -10.74
C ASN A 398 -6.35 20.14 -12.16
N GLY A 399 -5.91 18.87 -12.25
CA GLY A 399 -5.58 18.21 -13.52
C GLY A 399 -4.28 18.69 -14.16
N ARG A 400 -3.40 19.38 -13.43
CA ARG A 400 -2.09 19.84 -13.90
C ARG A 400 -0.98 19.25 -13.06
N LEU A 401 0.14 18.95 -13.70
CA LEU A 401 1.35 18.52 -13.02
C LEU A 401 2.00 19.73 -12.33
N VAL A 402 2.31 19.59 -11.04
CA VAL A 402 2.97 20.59 -10.21
C VAL A 402 4.11 19.96 -9.42
N CYS A 403 5.02 20.77 -8.90
CA CYS A 403 6.09 20.34 -8.01
C CYS A 403 6.16 21.20 -6.75
N HIS A 404 6.46 20.56 -5.63
CA HIS A 404 6.68 21.20 -4.33
C HIS A 404 8.02 20.69 -3.76
N PRO A 405 9.14 21.35 -4.09
CA PRO A 405 10.47 20.88 -3.75
C PRO A 405 10.73 20.73 -2.26
N HIS A 406 11.33 19.61 -1.88
CA HIS A 406 11.76 19.28 -0.51
C HIS A 406 13.15 18.62 -0.55
N LEU A 407 14.14 19.26 -1.20
CA LEU A 407 15.47 18.68 -1.34
C LEU A 407 16.22 18.66 0.01
N PRO A 408 16.85 17.53 0.38
CA PRO A 408 17.79 17.51 1.49
C PRO A 408 19.05 18.32 1.13
N GLN A 409 19.74 18.88 2.13
CA GLN A 409 20.94 19.70 1.91
C GLN A 409 22.06 19.01 1.13
N SER A 410 22.07 17.67 1.16
CA SER A 410 23.04 16.85 0.43
C SER A 410 22.75 16.72 -1.08
N MET A 411 21.61 17.22 -1.55
CA MET A 411 21.23 17.22 -2.97
C MET A 411 21.15 18.66 -3.45
N GLU A 412 21.99 19.04 -4.40
CA GLU A 412 22.03 20.40 -4.96
C GLU A 412 20.87 20.60 -5.94
N GLU A 413 20.65 19.63 -6.82
CA GLU A 413 19.63 19.64 -7.85
C GLU A 413 19.15 18.24 -8.23
N LEU A 414 17.97 18.17 -8.84
CA LEU A 414 17.43 16.98 -9.49
C LEU A 414 16.95 17.36 -10.89
N GLU A 415 17.31 16.54 -11.88
CA GLU A 415 16.77 16.64 -13.24
C GLU A 415 16.34 15.26 -13.71
N PHE A 416 15.08 15.17 -14.20
CA PHE A 416 14.49 13.94 -14.72
C PHE A 416 13.31 14.22 -15.63
N SER A 417 12.83 13.23 -16.37
CA SER A 417 11.58 13.32 -17.14
C SER A 417 10.48 12.51 -16.49
N VAL A 418 9.24 12.94 -16.65
CA VAL A 418 8.03 12.20 -16.30
C VAL A 418 7.02 12.26 -17.43
N ILE A 419 6.24 11.22 -17.61
CA ILE A 419 5.10 11.18 -18.53
C ILE A 419 3.83 11.43 -17.71
N TYR A 420 3.03 12.41 -18.14
CA TYR A 420 1.72 12.71 -17.57
C TYR A 420 0.72 13.00 -18.70
N GLN A 421 -0.44 12.33 -18.70
CA GLN A 421 -1.46 12.42 -19.75
C GLN A 421 -0.88 12.31 -21.18
N ASN A 422 -0.06 11.28 -21.39
CA ASN A 422 0.63 10.97 -22.66
C ASN A 422 1.55 12.06 -23.18
N ARG A 423 2.01 12.97 -22.34
CA ARG A 423 3.03 13.99 -22.64
C ARG A 423 4.24 13.81 -21.74
N GLU A 424 5.41 13.98 -22.33
CA GLU A 424 6.65 14.00 -21.59
C GLU A 424 6.94 15.40 -21.07
N TYR A 425 7.37 15.48 -19.83
CA TYR A 425 7.77 16.71 -19.16
C TYR A 425 9.16 16.55 -18.58
N ARG A 426 10.01 17.55 -18.79
CA ARG A 426 11.27 17.68 -18.07
C ARG A 426 11.03 18.42 -16.77
N VAL A 427 11.53 17.87 -15.69
CA VAL A 427 11.48 18.43 -14.35
C VAL A 427 12.89 18.81 -13.95
N HIS A 428 13.07 20.03 -13.49
CA HIS A 428 14.30 20.53 -12.89
C HIS A 428 13.97 21.14 -11.52
N ILE A 429 14.63 20.70 -10.49
CA ILE A 429 14.42 21.10 -9.09
C ILE A 429 15.78 21.48 -8.49
N ASP A 430 15.85 22.62 -7.85
CA ASP A 430 16.98 23.03 -7.02
C ASP A 430 16.52 23.34 -5.57
N GLN A 431 17.43 23.84 -4.76
CA GLN A 431 17.16 24.18 -3.35
C GLN A 431 16.15 25.32 -3.16
N LYS A 432 15.78 26.05 -4.22
CA LYS A 432 14.93 27.24 -4.15
C LYS A 432 13.61 27.04 -4.85
N GLU A 433 13.64 26.43 -6.03
CA GLU A 433 12.46 26.33 -6.88
C GLU A 433 12.47 25.06 -7.74
N GLY A 434 11.31 24.75 -8.31
CA GLY A 434 11.16 23.68 -9.28
C GLY A 434 10.48 24.18 -10.54
N THR A 435 10.89 23.66 -11.69
CA THR A 435 10.29 23.95 -12.99
C THR A 435 9.88 22.66 -13.70
N ILE A 436 8.74 22.72 -14.38
CA ILE A 436 8.20 21.62 -15.20
C ILE A 436 7.97 22.18 -16.59
N THR A 437 8.64 21.60 -17.59
CA THR A 437 8.57 22.03 -18.99
C THR A 437 8.10 20.88 -19.87
N ALA A 438 7.05 21.09 -20.66
CA ALA A 438 6.61 20.10 -21.65
C ALA A 438 7.67 19.94 -22.75
N LEU A 439 7.98 18.69 -23.15
CA LEU A 439 8.91 18.34 -24.21
C LEU A 439 8.20 18.16 -25.56
#